data_47303c637e743eefcc58ff0e73026fe3
#
_entry.id   47303c637e743eefcc58ff0e73026fe3
#
_cell.length_a   1.000
_cell.length_b   1.000
_cell.length_c   1.000
_cell.angle_alpha   90.00
_cell.angle_beta   90.00
_cell.angle_gamma   90.00
#
_symmetry.space_group_name_H-M   'P 1'
#
loop_
_entity.id
_entity.type
_entity.pdbx_description
1 polymer ?
#
loop_
_entity_poly.entity_id
_entity_poly.type
_entity_poly.pdbx_seq_one_letter_code
_entity_poly.pdbx_strand_id
1 'polypeptide(L)'
;MSRVQLALNVADLDASIEFYTKLFNTPPAKIREGYANFAIADPPLKLILFTGAGEPGSLNHIGVEVENVEAVAAMITRANDLGMAQEIQEDVSCCFAVQDKTWVKGPENDWEIYYVKGDAAEMACIVSDASSDSADAVASQSECCVAEPAAEMLSLGVKPAACC
;
A
#
# COMPACT_ATOMS: atom_id res chain seq x y z
N MET A 1 -11.32 -11.13 9.98
CA MET A 1 -12.23 -9.96 10.10
C MET A 1 -11.67 -8.84 9.24
N SER A 2 -12.42 -8.45 8.20
CA SER A 2 -12.00 -7.35 7.32
C SER A 2 -11.97 -6.01 8.05
N ARG A 3 -11.06 -5.13 7.67
CA ARG A 3 -10.91 -3.81 8.29
C ARG A 3 -10.51 -2.74 7.26
N VAL A 4 -10.93 -1.52 7.50
CA VAL A 4 -10.49 -0.39 6.68
C VAL A 4 -9.01 -0.16 6.92
N GLN A 5 -8.27 0.11 5.84
CA GLN A 5 -6.89 0.59 5.88
C GLN A 5 -6.88 2.09 5.63
N LEU A 6 -6.14 2.80 6.47
CA LEU A 6 -5.83 4.21 6.32
C LEU A 6 -4.32 4.38 6.38
N ALA A 7 -3.70 4.81 5.30
CA ALA A 7 -2.28 5.09 5.24
C ALA A 7 -2.05 6.61 5.20
N LEU A 8 -1.22 7.11 6.12
CA LEU A 8 -0.94 8.53 6.31
C LEU A 8 0.55 8.81 6.13
N ASN A 9 0.85 9.95 5.52
CA ASN A 9 2.19 10.51 5.50
C ASN A 9 2.42 11.34 6.76
N VAL A 10 3.50 11.09 7.47
CA VAL A 10 3.85 11.77 8.72
C VAL A 10 5.25 12.39 8.65
N ALA A 11 5.46 13.49 9.37
CA ALA A 11 6.77 14.14 9.43
C ALA A 11 7.74 13.41 10.37
N ASP A 12 7.22 12.93 11.49
CA ASP A 12 7.96 12.29 12.57
C ASP A 12 7.26 10.98 12.97
N LEU A 13 7.93 9.86 12.66
CA LEU A 13 7.36 8.53 12.89
C LEU A 13 7.21 8.23 14.38
N ASP A 14 8.21 8.56 15.19
CA ASP A 14 8.21 8.23 16.62
C ASP A 14 7.15 9.02 17.37
N ALA A 15 7.04 10.33 17.10
CA ALA A 15 5.99 11.18 17.66
C ALA A 15 4.60 10.69 17.23
N SER A 16 4.44 10.26 15.99
CA SER A 16 3.18 9.71 15.47
C SER A 16 2.84 8.37 16.11
N ILE A 17 3.82 7.47 16.29
CA ILE A 17 3.63 6.20 17.00
C ILE A 17 3.16 6.47 18.44
N GLU A 18 3.79 7.38 19.14
CA GLU A 18 3.41 7.73 20.52
C GLU A 18 1.96 8.25 20.57
N PHE A 19 1.61 9.17 19.66
CA PHE A 19 0.28 9.74 19.59
C PHE A 19 -0.80 8.69 19.32
N TYR A 20 -0.64 7.87 18.26
CA TYR A 20 -1.65 6.88 17.90
C TYR A 20 -1.73 5.71 18.86
N THR A 21 -0.62 5.35 19.52
CA THR A 21 -0.64 4.37 20.62
C THR A 21 -1.51 4.83 21.76
N LYS A 22 -1.42 6.11 22.14
CA LYS A 22 -2.26 6.70 23.19
C LYS A 22 -3.71 6.82 22.75
N LEU A 23 -3.93 7.30 21.50
CA LEU A 23 -5.28 7.55 20.98
C LEU A 23 -6.11 6.26 20.91
N PHE A 24 -5.52 5.18 20.40
CA PHE A 24 -6.21 3.92 20.21
C PHE A 24 -5.94 2.89 21.31
N ASN A 25 -5.15 3.24 22.30
CA ASN A 25 -4.71 2.31 23.36
C ASN A 25 -4.20 0.97 22.79
N THR A 26 -3.49 1.05 21.67
CA THR A 26 -3.01 -0.12 20.90
C THR A 26 -1.57 0.17 20.46
N PRO A 27 -0.59 -0.69 20.80
CA PRO A 27 0.76 -0.51 20.29
C PRO A 27 0.83 -0.86 18.80
N PRO A 28 1.85 -0.36 18.07
CA PRO A 28 2.05 -0.74 16.68
C PRO A 28 2.30 -2.25 16.56
N ALA A 29 1.71 -2.87 15.55
CA ALA A 29 1.89 -4.29 15.24
C ALA A 29 3.24 -4.54 14.53
N LYS A 30 3.73 -3.55 13.79
CA LYS A 30 5.01 -3.63 13.09
C LYS A 30 5.64 -2.22 13.02
N ILE A 31 6.96 -2.15 13.24
CA ILE A 31 7.77 -0.93 13.04
C ILE A 31 8.95 -1.31 12.15
N ARG A 32 9.27 -0.49 11.17
CA ARG A 32 10.44 -0.56 10.29
C ARG A 32 10.96 0.86 10.05
N GLU A 33 12.10 0.98 9.43
CA GLU A 33 12.61 2.31 9.02
C GLU A 33 11.59 3.00 8.10
N GLY A 34 11.18 4.21 8.48
CA GLY A 34 10.19 4.99 7.74
C GLY A 34 8.75 4.45 7.74
N TYR A 35 8.46 3.39 8.52
CA TYR A 35 7.17 2.70 8.47
C TYR A 35 6.71 2.20 9.84
N ALA A 36 5.42 2.38 10.11
CA ALA A 36 4.74 1.69 11.22
C ALA A 36 3.31 1.32 10.82
N ASN A 37 2.79 0.20 11.36
CA ASN A 37 1.37 -0.09 11.26
C ASN A 37 0.75 -0.49 12.59
N PHE A 38 -0.54 -0.23 12.72
CA PHE A 38 -1.37 -0.58 13.85
C PHE A 38 -2.52 -1.48 13.40
N ALA A 39 -2.77 -2.53 14.14
CA ALA A 39 -3.90 -3.43 13.95
C ALA A 39 -4.95 -3.14 15.04
N ILE A 40 -5.74 -2.10 14.84
CA ILE A 40 -6.74 -1.66 15.80
C ILE A 40 -7.98 -2.54 15.68
N ALA A 41 -8.48 -3.03 16.82
CA ALA A 41 -9.63 -3.94 16.85
C ALA A 41 -10.98 -3.20 16.93
N ASP A 42 -11.00 -2.09 17.62
CA ASP A 42 -12.22 -1.26 17.81
C ASP A 42 -11.89 0.25 17.69
N PRO A 43 -12.37 0.89 16.63
CA PRO A 43 -13.02 0.32 15.44
C PRO A 43 -12.04 -0.55 14.63
N PRO A 44 -12.53 -1.48 13.81
CA PRO A 44 -11.66 -2.31 12.95
C PRO A 44 -10.90 -1.44 11.94
N LEU A 45 -9.65 -1.12 12.24
CA LEU A 45 -8.82 -0.21 11.45
C LEU A 45 -7.38 -0.73 11.37
N LYS A 46 -6.83 -0.76 10.16
CA LYS A 46 -5.39 -0.83 9.94
C LYS A 46 -4.88 0.57 9.64
N LEU A 47 -4.15 1.15 10.59
CA LEU A 47 -3.51 2.43 10.40
C LEU A 47 -2.05 2.21 10.01
N ILE A 48 -1.63 2.84 8.92
CA ILE A 48 -0.25 2.80 8.42
C ILE A 48 0.31 4.21 8.45
N LEU A 49 1.57 4.34 8.87
CA LEU A 49 2.30 5.59 8.92
C LEU A 49 3.56 5.47 8.06
N PHE A 50 3.78 6.42 7.17
CA PHE A 50 4.96 6.53 6.34
C PHE A 50 5.68 7.86 6.57
N THR A 51 7.01 7.83 6.61
CA THR A 51 7.83 9.04 6.46
C THR A 51 8.48 9.05 5.09
N GLY A 52 8.60 10.24 4.48
CA GLY A 52 9.29 10.40 3.19
C GLY A 52 8.50 9.92 1.96
N ALA A 53 7.25 9.46 2.12
CA ALA A 53 6.43 8.93 1.03
C ALA A 53 5.41 9.96 0.48
N GLY A 54 5.40 11.19 1.01
CA GLY A 54 4.51 12.26 0.58
C GLY A 54 4.51 13.43 1.56
N GLU A 55 3.63 14.41 1.31
CA GLU A 55 3.47 15.58 2.15
C GLU A 55 3.00 15.19 3.56
N PRO A 56 3.69 15.56 4.65
CA PRO A 56 3.24 15.26 5.99
C PRO A 56 1.82 15.76 6.28
N GLY A 57 1.01 14.91 6.90
CA GLY A 57 -0.40 15.18 7.19
C GLY A 57 -1.35 14.84 6.04
N SER A 58 -0.84 14.41 4.89
CA SER A 58 -1.68 13.98 3.77
C SER A 58 -2.06 12.49 3.86
N LEU A 59 -3.16 12.14 3.19
CA LEU A 59 -3.52 10.75 2.92
C LEU A 59 -2.50 10.18 1.91
N ASN A 60 -1.87 9.04 2.23
CA ASN A 60 -1.08 8.29 1.29
C ASN A 60 -1.99 7.45 0.39
N HIS A 61 -2.76 6.54 0.99
CA HIS A 61 -3.79 5.77 0.30
C HIS A 61 -4.83 5.23 1.29
N ILE A 62 -5.91 4.67 0.74
CA ILE A 62 -7.00 4.06 1.49
C ILE A 62 -7.29 2.68 0.93
N GLY A 63 -7.75 1.75 1.77
CA GLY A 63 -8.05 0.40 1.31
C GLY A 63 -8.86 -0.43 2.29
N VAL A 64 -8.97 -1.71 2.00
CA VAL A 64 -9.58 -2.71 2.86
C VAL A 64 -8.70 -3.95 2.90
N GLU A 65 -8.22 -4.30 4.09
CA GLU A 65 -7.62 -5.61 4.34
C GLU A 65 -8.76 -6.63 4.51
N VAL A 66 -8.79 -7.64 3.65
CA VAL A 66 -9.81 -8.68 3.67
C VAL A 66 -9.31 -9.96 4.32
N GLU A 67 -10.23 -10.89 4.65
CA GLU A 67 -9.93 -12.07 5.46
C GLU A 67 -9.20 -13.18 4.70
N ASN A 68 -9.38 -13.23 3.38
CA ASN A 68 -8.85 -14.31 2.53
C ASN A 68 -8.73 -13.85 1.08
N VAL A 69 -8.04 -14.65 0.28
CA VAL A 69 -7.83 -14.39 -1.15
C VAL A 69 -9.14 -14.45 -1.95
N GLU A 70 -10.11 -15.25 -1.53
CA GLU A 70 -11.40 -15.35 -2.20
C GLU A 70 -12.18 -14.04 -2.13
N ALA A 71 -12.02 -13.25 -1.06
CA ALA A 71 -12.61 -11.92 -0.96
C ALA A 71 -11.97 -10.92 -1.93
N VAL A 72 -10.66 -11.02 -2.20
CA VAL A 72 -10.00 -10.24 -3.26
C VAL A 72 -10.56 -10.65 -4.62
N ALA A 73 -10.63 -11.96 -4.93
CA ALA A 73 -11.17 -12.47 -6.18
C ALA A 73 -12.63 -12.07 -6.41
N ALA A 74 -13.45 -12.07 -5.36
CA ALA A 74 -14.84 -11.61 -5.43
C ALA A 74 -14.93 -10.11 -5.76
N MET A 75 -14.02 -9.29 -5.22
CA MET A 75 -13.97 -7.86 -5.55
C MET A 75 -13.53 -7.63 -6.99
N ILE A 76 -12.54 -8.38 -7.48
CA ILE A 76 -12.09 -8.34 -8.88
C ILE A 76 -13.26 -8.66 -9.82
N THR A 77 -13.99 -9.74 -9.54
CA THR A 77 -15.18 -10.13 -10.32
C THR A 77 -16.22 -9.02 -10.31
N ARG A 78 -16.56 -8.50 -9.15
CA ARG A 78 -17.53 -7.42 -9.00
C ARG A 78 -17.12 -6.15 -9.78
N ALA A 79 -15.85 -5.77 -9.71
CA ALA A 79 -15.34 -4.60 -10.44
C ALA A 79 -15.46 -4.81 -11.95
N ASN A 80 -15.14 -6.01 -12.46
CA ASN A 80 -15.32 -6.36 -13.87
C ASN A 80 -16.79 -6.29 -14.29
N ASP A 81 -17.70 -6.88 -13.53
CA ASP A 81 -19.14 -6.90 -13.83
C ASP A 81 -19.75 -5.50 -13.87
N LEU A 82 -19.22 -4.58 -13.08
CA LEU A 82 -19.63 -3.18 -13.02
C LEU A 82 -18.86 -2.26 -13.98
N GLY A 83 -17.90 -2.79 -14.75
CA GLY A 83 -17.07 -2.00 -15.66
C GLY A 83 -16.16 -1.01 -14.97
N MET A 84 -15.78 -1.26 -13.70
CA MET A 84 -14.84 -0.44 -12.96
C MET A 84 -13.42 -0.75 -13.40
N ALA A 85 -12.63 0.29 -13.68
CA ALA A 85 -11.21 0.10 -13.97
C ALA A 85 -10.47 -0.38 -12.72
N GLN A 86 -9.57 -1.36 -12.89
CA GLN A 86 -8.79 -1.91 -11.80
C GLN A 86 -7.42 -2.40 -12.27
N GLU A 87 -6.50 -2.52 -11.32
CA GLU A 87 -5.17 -3.10 -11.50
C GLU A 87 -5.02 -4.27 -10.52
N ILE A 88 -4.76 -5.46 -11.03
CA ILE A 88 -4.65 -6.69 -10.24
C ILE A 88 -3.16 -7.00 -10.03
N GLN A 89 -2.80 -7.32 -8.80
CA GLN A 89 -1.44 -7.68 -8.41
C GLN A 89 -1.50 -8.94 -7.54
N GLU A 90 -0.78 -9.98 -7.93
CA GLU A 90 -0.71 -11.26 -7.22
C GLU A 90 0.72 -11.51 -6.75
N ASP A 91 0.86 -12.10 -5.56
CA ASP A 91 2.14 -12.44 -4.94
C ASP A 91 3.15 -11.27 -4.85
N VAL A 92 2.64 -10.05 -4.72
CA VAL A 92 3.50 -8.86 -4.62
C VAL A 92 4.05 -8.69 -3.21
N SER A 93 5.36 -8.45 -3.11
CA SER A 93 5.98 -7.98 -1.87
C SER A 93 5.78 -6.49 -1.75
N CYS A 94 4.99 -6.05 -0.78
CA CYS A 94 4.73 -4.65 -0.53
C CYS A 94 4.57 -4.38 0.96
N CYS A 95 5.13 -3.26 1.44
CA CYS A 95 4.96 -2.82 2.83
C CYS A 95 5.33 -3.89 3.87
N PHE A 96 6.42 -4.63 3.61
CA PHE A 96 6.89 -5.74 4.44
C PHE A 96 5.91 -6.92 4.56
N ALA A 97 5.09 -7.14 3.52
CA ALA A 97 4.16 -8.25 3.43
C ALA A 97 4.05 -8.76 2.00
N VAL A 98 3.79 -10.06 1.84
CA VAL A 98 3.39 -10.67 0.57
C VAL A 98 1.87 -10.61 0.49
N GLN A 99 1.34 -10.10 -0.62
CA GLN A 99 -0.07 -9.78 -0.77
C GLN A 99 -0.61 -10.19 -2.13
N ASP A 100 -1.90 -10.55 -2.16
CA ASP A 100 -2.72 -10.48 -3.36
C ASP A 100 -3.67 -9.29 -3.22
N LYS A 101 -3.78 -8.49 -4.27
CA LYS A 101 -4.57 -7.26 -4.21
C LYS A 101 -5.11 -6.79 -5.55
N THR A 102 -6.10 -5.91 -5.48
CA THR A 102 -6.55 -5.11 -6.61
C THR A 102 -6.68 -3.66 -6.20
N TRP A 103 -6.24 -2.77 -7.09
CA TRP A 103 -6.47 -1.34 -7.00
C TRP A 103 -7.69 -0.99 -7.84
N VAL A 104 -8.79 -0.66 -7.21
CA VAL A 104 -10.00 -0.19 -7.89
C VAL A 104 -9.91 1.30 -8.08
N LYS A 105 -9.95 1.74 -9.34
CA LYS A 105 -9.79 3.14 -9.72
C LYS A 105 -11.04 3.93 -9.35
N GLY A 106 -10.87 4.92 -8.50
CA GLY A 106 -11.92 5.88 -8.12
C GLY A 106 -11.71 7.23 -8.80
N PRO A 107 -12.71 8.13 -8.72
CA PRO A 107 -12.60 9.45 -9.33
C PRO A 107 -11.55 10.34 -8.67
N GLU A 108 -11.34 10.23 -7.36
CA GLU A 108 -10.40 11.04 -6.58
C GLU A 108 -9.30 10.20 -5.95
N ASN A 109 -9.65 9.02 -5.43
CA ASN A 109 -8.73 8.11 -4.78
C ASN A 109 -8.95 6.69 -5.26
N ASP A 110 -7.86 5.97 -5.47
CA ASP A 110 -7.88 4.55 -5.74
C ASP A 110 -8.02 3.80 -4.41
N TRP A 111 -8.75 2.69 -4.44
CA TRP A 111 -8.95 1.84 -3.27
C TRP A 111 -8.18 0.53 -3.42
N GLU A 112 -7.32 0.26 -2.47
CA GLU A 112 -6.61 -1.01 -2.35
C GLU A 112 -7.50 -2.04 -1.65
N ILE A 113 -7.79 -3.17 -2.30
CA ILE A 113 -8.45 -4.31 -1.67
C ILE A 113 -7.45 -5.46 -1.66
N TYR A 114 -7.03 -5.92 -0.49
CA TYR A 114 -5.89 -6.82 -0.40
C TYR A 114 -6.02 -7.85 0.72
N TYR A 115 -5.32 -8.95 0.52
CA TYR A 115 -5.13 -10.01 1.52
C TYR A 115 -3.63 -10.21 1.76
N VAL A 116 -3.24 -10.30 3.03
CA VAL A 116 -1.85 -10.55 3.46
C VAL A 116 -1.62 -12.06 3.54
N LYS A 117 -0.73 -12.58 2.69
CA LYS A 117 -0.32 -14.00 2.66
C LYS A 117 0.76 -14.32 3.72
N GLY A 118 1.63 -13.36 4.01
CA GLY A 118 2.73 -13.52 4.94
C GLY A 118 3.59 -12.28 5.06
N ASP A 119 4.60 -12.35 5.93
CA ASP A 119 5.58 -11.28 6.10
C ASP A 119 6.64 -11.31 4.98
N ALA A 120 7.08 -10.13 4.54
CA ALA A 120 8.25 -9.93 3.69
C ALA A 120 9.33 -9.17 4.46
N ALA A 121 10.61 -9.47 4.14
CA ALA A 121 11.75 -8.83 4.79
C ALA A 121 11.95 -7.38 4.34
N GLU A 122 11.54 -7.05 3.10
CA GLU A 122 11.81 -5.78 2.44
C GLU A 122 10.52 -5.03 2.09
N MET A 123 10.63 -3.70 1.99
CA MET A 123 9.57 -2.83 1.48
C MET A 123 9.69 -2.74 -0.05
N ALA A 124 9.67 -3.86 -0.74
CA ALA A 124 9.74 -3.86 -2.20
C ALA A 124 8.34 -4.01 -2.79
N CYS A 125 8.00 -3.18 -3.79
CA CYS A 125 6.88 -3.44 -4.68
C CYS A 125 7.44 -4.18 -5.91
N ILE A 126 7.68 -5.48 -5.80
CA ILE A 126 8.13 -6.29 -6.92
C ILE A 126 6.91 -6.97 -7.51
N VAL A 127 6.52 -6.55 -8.69
CA VAL A 127 5.58 -7.30 -9.54
C VAL A 127 6.40 -8.41 -10.19
N SER A 128 6.12 -9.67 -9.87
CA SER A 128 6.69 -10.79 -10.62
C SER A 128 6.00 -10.84 -11.97
N ASP A 129 6.60 -10.25 -12.99
CA ASP A 129 6.21 -10.50 -14.39
C ASP A 129 6.45 -11.98 -14.71
N ALA A 130 5.38 -12.76 -14.65
CA ALA A 130 5.38 -14.14 -15.12
C ALA A 130 5.24 -14.16 -16.66
N SER A 131 6.22 -13.61 -17.37
CA SER A 131 6.48 -13.95 -18.79
C SER A 131 7.68 -13.16 -19.32
N SER A 132 8.89 -13.72 -19.21
CA SER A 132 9.86 -13.74 -20.33
C SER A 132 11.11 -14.51 -19.93
N ASP A 133 11.39 -15.59 -20.66
CA ASP A 133 12.74 -16.15 -20.82
C ASP A 133 13.68 -15.06 -21.32
N SER A 134 14.59 -14.61 -20.47
CA SER A 134 15.86 -13.99 -20.87
C SER A 134 16.74 -13.81 -19.63
N ALA A 135 17.79 -14.61 -19.55
CA ALA A 135 18.91 -14.43 -18.65
C ALA A 135 19.64 -13.13 -19.04
N ASP A 136 19.51 -12.12 -18.20
CA ASP A 136 20.39 -10.99 -17.92
C ASP A 136 19.56 -9.81 -17.39
N ALA A 137 19.17 -9.87 -16.13
CA ALA A 137 18.64 -8.70 -15.44
C ALA A 137 19.52 -8.42 -14.23
N VAL A 138 20.45 -7.50 -14.43
CA VAL A 138 21.07 -6.74 -13.34
C VAL A 138 19.95 -6.08 -12.55
N ALA A 139 19.86 -6.42 -11.27
CA ALA A 139 18.87 -5.87 -10.36
C ALA A 139 18.94 -4.33 -10.35
N SER A 140 18.05 -3.70 -11.09
CA SER A 140 17.72 -2.31 -10.92
C SER A 140 16.85 -2.24 -9.66
N GLN A 141 17.43 -1.77 -8.56
CA GLN A 141 16.68 -1.32 -7.39
C GLN A 141 15.90 -0.08 -7.84
N SER A 142 14.67 -0.26 -8.29
CA SER A 142 13.84 0.86 -8.70
C SER A 142 13.22 1.48 -7.46
N GLU A 143 13.55 2.67 -7.25
CA GLU A 143 12.99 3.87 -6.65
C GLU A 143 11.46 3.90 -6.53
N CYS A 144 10.86 2.94 -5.84
CA CYS A 144 9.40 2.95 -5.63
C CYS A 144 8.94 3.87 -4.49
N CYS A 145 9.86 4.43 -3.70
CA CYS A 145 9.47 5.24 -2.52
C CYS A 145 10.32 6.50 -2.32
N VAL A 146 11.04 6.98 -3.34
CA VAL A 146 11.76 8.27 -3.28
C VAL A 146 10.98 9.28 -4.09
N ALA A 147 10.34 10.24 -3.42
CA ALA A 147 9.80 11.41 -4.08
C ALA A 147 10.97 12.19 -4.71
N GLU A 148 11.06 12.22 -6.03
CA GLU A 148 11.93 13.18 -6.70
C GLU A 148 11.50 14.60 -6.34
N PRO A 149 12.45 15.52 -6.08
CA PRO A 149 12.12 16.92 -5.87
C PRO A 149 11.45 17.46 -7.14
N ALA A 150 10.29 18.08 -6.97
CA ALA A 150 9.51 18.70 -8.03
C ALA A 150 10.31 19.80 -8.73
N ALA A 151 11.05 19.44 -9.78
CA ALA A 151 11.59 20.36 -10.76
C ALA A 151 11.44 19.72 -12.14
N GLU A 152 10.59 20.34 -12.96
CA GLU A 152 10.47 20.11 -14.41
C GLU A 152 9.84 18.79 -14.88
N MET A 153 8.53 18.63 -14.76
CA MET A 153 7.74 17.92 -15.76
C MET A 153 6.33 18.52 -15.93
N LEU A 154 6.29 19.70 -16.54
CA LEU A 154 5.09 20.19 -17.22
C LEU A 154 5.11 19.57 -18.62
N SER A 155 4.57 18.37 -18.81
CA SER A 155 3.82 17.91 -19.99
C SER A 155 3.69 16.39 -19.97
N LEU A 156 2.46 15.98 -20.12
CA LEU A 156 1.91 14.63 -20.19
C LEU A 156 1.38 14.13 -18.84
N GLY A 157 0.05 14.21 -18.71
CA GLY A 157 -0.71 13.82 -17.51
C GLY A 157 -0.72 12.32 -17.24
N VAL A 158 0.43 11.80 -16.82
CA VAL A 158 0.53 10.47 -16.24
C VAL A 158 0.89 10.68 -14.77
N LYS A 159 -0.11 10.51 -13.89
CA LYS A 159 0.17 10.39 -12.46
C LYS A 159 1.07 9.17 -12.25
N PRO A 160 2.17 9.28 -11.48
CA PRO A 160 2.90 8.08 -11.05
C PRO A 160 1.95 7.18 -10.27
N ALA A 161 2.00 5.88 -10.53
CA ALA A 161 1.28 4.90 -9.74
C ALA A 161 1.70 5.06 -8.27
N ALA A 162 0.74 5.23 -7.38
CA ALA A 162 1.00 5.26 -5.96
C ALA A 162 1.55 3.89 -5.55
N CYS A 163 2.82 3.85 -5.19
CA CYS A 163 3.41 2.68 -4.56
C CYS A 163 2.96 2.62 -3.11
N CYS A 164 2.30 1.52 -2.74
CA CYS A 164 1.85 1.09 -1.40
C CYS A 164 0.91 2.02 -0.69
#